data_4b3a4a8b64dae4a7faf2a5727e67c864
#
_entry.id   4b3a4a8b64dae4a7faf2a5727e67c864
#
_cell.length_a   1.000
_cell.length_b   1.000
_cell.length_c   1.000
_cell.angle_alpha   90.00
_cell.angle_beta   90.00
_cell.angle_gamma   90.00
#
_symmetry.space_group_name_H-M   'P 1'
#
loop_
_entity.id
_entity.type
_entity.pdbx_description
1 polymer ?
#
loop_
_entity_poly.entity_id
_entity_poly.type
_entity_poly.pdbx_seq_one_letter_code
_entity_poly.pdbx_strand_id
1 'polypeptide(L)'
;MEYFERELLEELKKWMPRREIFAIKGPRQSGKTTLLEMLKDVLVEEVGEENIIFLTFEDLEVREKFEADPKEFITSFIFDAERYYFLLDEFHYVKDGGQRLKLLYDTVRNAKIVITGSSSLELRGKTAAYLAGRMFSFELLPFNFYEFLNTRDKRFARIYKERNSLVKKLLNGTDLSLKEDIFAGDLLKFLNEFINYGGYPEVIKAGREEEKLMVLKNIVHTYIDKDIVNFLNITDALKFKRVLTLLASVCGNILRYEAICRNSNTYYKELVRILDILQQTYVIDLIRPYHRNLVTELRKNPKVYFTDPGLRNYLINNFSELDVRVDKGALAENFVFNRLKSIVSDKGIIHFWRTTAKAEVDFVVELPDRVIPVEVKFESFTREKIPKGLLSFIKTYSPAVAVVATKNFSGEKMVDKTKVKFIPIVYF
;
A
#
# COMPACT_ATOMS: atom_id res chain seq x y z
N MET A 1 -4.44 -0.48 -26.27
CA MET A 1 -3.94 -1.44 -25.24
C MET A 1 -5.08 -1.67 -24.24
N GLU A 2 -5.39 -2.89 -23.83
CA GLU A 2 -6.43 -3.10 -22.83
C GLU A 2 -5.82 -2.87 -21.45
N TYR A 3 -6.26 -1.80 -20.77
CA TYR A 3 -5.79 -1.45 -19.43
C TYR A 3 -6.63 -2.17 -18.38
N PHE A 4 -6.00 -2.56 -17.28
CA PHE A 4 -6.72 -2.99 -16.09
C PHE A 4 -7.16 -1.77 -15.27
N GLU A 5 -8.41 -1.77 -14.83
CA GLU A 5 -8.98 -0.69 -14.03
C GLU A 5 -8.17 -0.46 -12.73
N ARG A 6 -7.94 0.82 -12.40
CA ARG A 6 -7.27 1.24 -11.16
C ARG A 6 -8.21 2.16 -10.36
N GLU A 7 -8.44 1.81 -9.08
CA GLU A 7 -9.31 2.63 -8.22
C GLU A 7 -8.79 4.08 -8.11
N LEU A 8 -7.48 4.28 -8.15
CA LEU A 8 -6.87 5.60 -8.08
C LEU A 8 -7.23 6.50 -9.26
N LEU A 9 -7.53 5.96 -10.44
CA LEU A 9 -7.93 6.76 -11.60
C LEU A 9 -9.22 7.58 -11.30
N GLU A 10 -10.20 6.95 -10.66
CA GLU A 10 -11.46 7.63 -10.30
C GLU A 10 -11.24 8.71 -9.23
N GLU A 11 -10.29 8.48 -8.33
CA GLU A 11 -9.91 9.50 -7.35
C GLU A 11 -9.22 10.70 -8.02
N LEU A 12 -8.28 10.46 -8.94
CA LEU A 12 -7.62 11.51 -9.71
C LEU A 12 -8.62 12.33 -10.52
N LYS A 13 -9.58 11.69 -11.20
CA LYS A 13 -10.66 12.37 -11.95
C LYS A 13 -11.45 13.32 -11.06
N LYS A 14 -11.85 12.85 -9.88
CA LYS A 14 -12.61 13.66 -8.91
C LYS A 14 -11.89 14.96 -8.52
N TRP A 15 -10.57 14.90 -8.36
CA TRP A 15 -9.75 16.02 -7.92
C TRP A 15 -9.17 16.85 -9.09
N MET A 16 -9.31 16.41 -10.35
CA MET A 16 -8.71 17.04 -11.53
C MET A 16 -9.07 18.52 -11.71
N PRO A 17 -10.28 19.01 -11.34
CA PRO A 17 -10.59 20.42 -11.41
C PRO A 17 -9.74 21.31 -10.50
N ARG A 18 -9.11 20.74 -9.47
CA ARG A 18 -8.25 21.48 -8.54
C ARG A 18 -6.97 21.94 -9.23
N ARG A 19 -6.43 23.08 -8.78
CA ARG A 19 -5.21 23.68 -9.33
C ARG A 19 -3.92 22.98 -8.88
N GLU A 20 -3.94 22.39 -7.69
CA GLU A 20 -2.77 21.78 -7.07
C GLU A 20 -2.09 20.79 -8.01
N ILE A 21 -0.77 20.73 -7.94
CA ILE A 21 0.02 19.72 -8.65
C ILE A 21 -0.32 18.34 -8.07
N PHE A 22 -0.53 17.35 -8.92
CA PHE A 22 -0.70 15.98 -8.48
C PHE A 22 0.61 15.21 -8.55
N ALA A 23 0.98 14.56 -7.45
CA ALA A 23 2.15 13.70 -7.38
C ALA A 23 1.71 12.25 -7.15
N ILE A 24 1.82 11.41 -8.17
CA ILE A 24 1.55 9.98 -8.10
C ILE A 24 2.84 9.26 -7.70
N LYS A 25 2.87 8.73 -6.49
CA LYS A 25 4.00 8.02 -5.88
C LYS A 25 3.70 6.54 -5.77
N GLY A 26 4.73 5.72 -5.73
CA GLY A 26 4.55 4.28 -5.54
C GLY A 26 5.80 3.50 -5.92
N PRO A 27 5.86 2.20 -5.59
CA PRO A 27 7.00 1.37 -5.91
C PRO A 27 7.23 1.30 -7.43
N ARG A 28 8.43 0.90 -7.84
CA ARG A 28 8.68 0.58 -9.27
C ARG A 28 7.72 -0.51 -9.74
N GLN A 29 7.37 -0.47 -11.00
CA GLN A 29 6.50 -1.48 -11.66
C GLN A 29 5.08 -1.59 -11.05
N SER A 30 4.63 -0.59 -10.27
CA SER A 30 3.23 -0.52 -9.81
C SER A 30 2.25 -0.02 -10.88
N GLY A 31 2.75 0.40 -12.06
CA GLY A 31 1.94 0.87 -13.18
C GLY A 31 1.69 2.38 -13.21
N LYS A 32 2.61 3.20 -12.69
CA LYS A 32 2.47 4.67 -12.66
C LYS A 32 2.38 5.28 -14.06
N THR A 33 3.27 4.91 -14.97
CA THR A 33 3.24 5.33 -16.37
C THR A 33 1.93 4.93 -17.04
N THR A 34 1.51 3.66 -16.84
CA THR A 34 0.22 3.18 -17.37
C THR A 34 -0.97 3.96 -16.82
N LEU A 35 -0.96 4.31 -15.52
CA LEU A 35 -2.02 5.15 -14.94
C LEU A 35 -2.04 6.55 -15.54
N LEU A 36 -0.86 7.14 -15.86
CA LEU A 36 -0.80 8.41 -16.58
C LEU A 36 -1.35 8.30 -18.01
N GLU A 37 -1.07 7.19 -18.71
CA GLU A 37 -1.64 6.91 -20.03
C GLU A 37 -3.16 6.78 -19.96
N MET A 38 -3.68 6.01 -18.98
CA MET A 38 -5.13 5.91 -18.74
C MET A 38 -5.76 7.29 -18.44
N LEU A 39 -5.07 8.11 -17.66
CA LEU A 39 -5.51 9.47 -17.37
C LEU A 39 -5.49 10.35 -18.62
N LYS A 40 -4.46 10.21 -19.48
CA LYS A 40 -4.40 10.87 -20.78
C LYS A 40 -5.61 10.52 -21.62
N ASP A 41 -5.93 9.22 -21.79
CA ASP A 41 -7.07 8.78 -22.60
C ASP A 41 -8.39 9.38 -22.11
N VAL A 42 -8.61 9.43 -20.79
CA VAL A 42 -9.80 10.07 -20.21
C VAL A 42 -9.85 11.58 -20.49
N LEU A 43 -8.70 12.27 -20.34
CA LEU A 43 -8.64 13.71 -20.57
C LEU A 43 -8.81 14.06 -22.05
N VAL A 44 -8.34 13.23 -22.99
CA VAL A 44 -8.54 13.42 -24.44
C VAL A 44 -10.03 13.49 -24.78
N GLU A 45 -10.84 12.64 -24.14
CA GLU A 45 -12.29 12.67 -24.34
C GLU A 45 -12.96 13.94 -23.77
N GLU A 46 -12.37 14.55 -22.75
CA GLU A 46 -12.95 15.72 -22.06
C GLU A 46 -12.51 17.06 -22.64
N VAL A 47 -11.24 17.20 -23.05
CA VAL A 47 -10.62 18.51 -23.38
C VAL A 47 -9.91 18.55 -24.73
N GLY A 48 -9.84 17.46 -25.48
CA GLY A 48 -9.09 17.34 -26.73
C GLY A 48 -7.62 16.99 -26.53
N GLU A 49 -7.01 16.37 -27.55
CA GLU A 49 -5.63 15.89 -27.49
C GLU A 49 -4.61 17.06 -27.50
N GLU A 50 -4.96 18.18 -28.14
CA GLU A 50 -4.12 19.38 -28.28
C GLU A 50 -3.82 20.05 -26.93
N ASN A 51 -4.66 19.83 -25.93
CA ASN A 51 -4.51 20.42 -24.59
C ASN A 51 -3.74 19.50 -23.62
N ILE A 52 -3.23 18.36 -24.09
CA ILE A 52 -2.58 17.38 -23.23
C ILE A 52 -1.14 17.12 -23.69
N ILE A 53 -0.19 17.41 -22.82
CA ILE A 53 1.24 17.22 -23.05
C ILE A 53 1.74 16.10 -22.16
N PHE A 54 2.15 14.99 -22.78
CA PHE A 54 2.77 13.86 -22.07
C PHE A 54 4.29 13.87 -22.31
N LEU A 55 5.07 13.96 -21.22
CA LEU A 55 6.53 14.01 -21.27
C LEU A 55 7.12 13.01 -20.28
N THR A 56 8.20 12.32 -20.69
CA THR A 56 8.98 11.49 -19.76
C THR A 56 10.36 12.10 -19.53
N PHE A 57 10.74 12.19 -18.26
CA PHE A 57 12.08 12.68 -17.87
C PHE A 57 13.15 11.58 -17.82
N GLU A 58 12.82 10.35 -18.25
CA GLU A 58 13.85 9.38 -18.66
C GLU A 58 14.60 9.86 -19.91
N ASP A 59 13.92 10.60 -20.80
CA ASP A 59 14.53 11.25 -21.94
C ASP A 59 15.45 12.40 -21.48
N LEU A 60 16.72 12.26 -21.79
CA LEU A 60 17.76 13.22 -21.40
C LEU A 60 17.55 14.60 -22.06
N GLU A 61 17.16 14.64 -23.33
CA GLU A 61 16.95 15.89 -24.07
C GLU A 61 15.77 16.70 -23.49
N VAL A 62 14.65 16.03 -23.21
CA VAL A 62 13.48 16.62 -22.55
C VAL A 62 13.87 17.18 -21.19
N ARG A 63 14.63 16.41 -20.41
CA ARG A 63 15.10 16.79 -19.08
C ARG A 63 16.02 18.00 -19.11
N GLU A 64 17.02 18.02 -19.99
CA GLU A 64 17.97 19.13 -20.11
C GLU A 64 17.27 20.43 -20.52
N LYS A 65 16.37 20.39 -21.51
CA LYS A 65 15.57 21.55 -21.92
C LYS A 65 14.70 22.09 -20.77
N PHE A 66 14.02 21.21 -20.06
CA PHE A 66 13.22 21.58 -18.89
C PHE A 66 14.07 22.15 -17.75
N GLU A 67 15.25 21.57 -17.50
CA GLU A 67 16.15 22.04 -16.45
C GLU A 67 16.81 23.38 -16.79
N ALA A 68 16.99 23.72 -18.04
CA ALA A 68 17.53 25.02 -18.47
C ALA A 68 16.56 26.17 -18.11
N ASP A 69 15.32 26.13 -18.57
CA ASP A 69 14.25 27.06 -18.20
C ASP A 69 12.90 26.36 -18.17
N PRO A 70 12.43 25.93 -16.98
CA PRO A 70 11.16 25.21 -16.85
C PRO A 70 9.93 26.04 -17.23
N LYS A 71 10.00 27.38 -17.08
CA LYS A 71 8.87 28.24 -17.40
C LYS A 71 8.76 28.40 -18.93
N GLU A 72 9.86 28.75 -19.61
CA GLU A 72 9.89 28.87 -21.07
C GLU A 72 9.51 27.53 -21.70
N PHE A 73 10.07 26.42 -21.23
CA PHE A 73 9.77 25.09 -21.75
C PHE A 73 8.28 24.73 -21.65
N ILE A 74 7.63 24.95 -20.50
CA ILE A 74 6.20 24.65 -20.33
C ILE A 74 5.34 25.63 -21.15
N THR A 75 5.68 26.92 -21.15
CA THR A 75 4.87 27.91 -21.89
C THR A 75 4.99 27.77 -23.41
N SER A 76 6.04 27.13 -23.94
CA SER A 76 6.19 26.86 -25.38
C SER A 76 5.11 25.90 -25.93
N PHE A 77 4.42 25.15 -25.08
CA PHE A 77 3.31 24.27 -25.43
C PHE A 77 1.92 24.93 -25.30
N ILE A 78 1.86 26.17 -24.80
CA ILE A 78 0.60 26.85 -24.48
C ILE A 78 0.36 27.92 -25.54
N PHE A 79 -0.69 27.77 -26.34
CA PHE A 79 -0.98 28.65 -27.46
C PHE A 79 -2.13 29.63 -27.21
N ASP A 80 -2.97 29.38 -26.21
CA ASP A 80 -4.14 30.20 -25.89
C ASP A 80 -4.37 30.31 -24.37
N ALA A 81 -5.55 30.81 -23.96
CA ALA A 81 -5.92 30.98 -22.57
C ALA A 81 -6.56 29.74 -21.95
N GLU A 82 -6.71 28.65 -22.68
CA GLU A 82 -7.31 27.41 -22.20
C GLU A 82 -6.41 26.69 -21.18
N ARG A 83 -6.98 25.72 -20.49
CA ARG A 83 -6.25 24.93 -19.50
C ARG A 83 -5.54 23.77 -20.18
N TYR A 84 -4.24 23.69 -20.00
CA TYR A 84 -3.37 22.62 -20.50
C TYR A 84 -3.04 21.63 -19.38
N TYR A 85 -2.95 20.35 -19.73
CA TYR A 85 -2.65 19.24 -18.81
C TYR A 85 -1.28 18.69 -19.15
N PHE A 86 -0.34 18.85 -18.22
CA PHE A 86 1.01 18.34 -18.32
C PHE A 86 1.15 17.07 -17.49
N LEU A 87 1.29 15.94 -18.18
CA LEU A 87 1.49 14.62 -17.59
C LEU A 87 3.00 14.30 -17.66
N LEU A 88 3.68 14.47 -16.54
CA LEU A 88 5.13 14.46 -16.43
C LEU A 88 5.60 13.17 -15.76
N ASP A 89 5.99 12.18 -16.57
CA ASP A 89 6.41 10.87 -16.09
C ASP A 89 7.86 10.88 -15.58
N GLU A 90 8.13 10.07 -14.55
CA GLU A 90 9.44 9.88 -13.91
C GLU A 90 10.14 11.21 -13.53
N PHE A 91 9.37 12.15 -13.01
CA PHE A 91 9.81 13.50 -12.64
C PHE A 91 10.94 13.50 -11.59
N HIS A 92 11.18 12.41 -10.94
CA HIS A 92 12.26 12.27 -9.96
C HIS A 92 13.68 12.38 -10.58
N TYR A 93 13.84 12.27 -11.88
CA TYR A 93 15.12 12.52 -12.57
C TYR A 93 15.47 14.01 -12.68
N VAL A 94 14.50 14.91 -12.46
CA VAL A 94 14.71 16.36 -12.58
C VAL A 94 15.43 16.91 -11.35
N LYS A 95 16.59 17.57 -11.57
CA LYS A 95 17.33 18.26 -10.51
C LYS A 95 16.55 19.45 -9.97
N ASP A 96 16.54 19.61 -8.63
CA ASP A 96 15.82 20.67 -7.95
C ASP A 96 14.33 20.78 -8.34
N GLY A 97 13.71 19.63 -8.68
CA GLY A 97 12.36 19.53 -9.21
C GLY A 97 11.31 20.27 -8.38
N GLY A 98 11.45 20.28 -7.04
CA GLY A 98 10.52 21.00 -6.16
C GLY A 98 10.53 22.52 -6.34
N GLN A 99 11.70 23.13 -6.55
CA GLN A 99 11.79 24.56 -6.82
C GLN A 99 11.20 24.91 -8.17
N ARG A 100 11.46 24.07 -9.18
CA ARG A 100 10.96 24.23 -10.55
C ARG A 100 9.44 24.09 -10.61
N LEU A 101 8.87 23.10 -9.94
CA LEU A 101 7.42 22.94 -9.82
C LEU A 101 6.77 24.11 -9.08
N LYS A 102 7.41 24.63 -8.03
CA LYS A 102 6.93 25.82 -7.34
C LYS A 102 6.89 27.03 -8.27
N LEU A 103 7.98 27.27 -9.02
CA LEU A 103 8.02 28.33 -10.03
C LEU A 103 6.87 28.22 -11.02
N LEU A 104 6.67 27.02 -11.59
CA LEU A 104 5.58 26.77 -12.53
C LEU A 104 4.20 27.01 -11.90
N TYR A 105 3.96 26.47 -10.72
CA TYR A 105 2.71 26.67 -10.01
C TYR A 105 2.41 28.16 -9.75
N ASP A 106 3.42 28.92 -9.35
CA ASP A 106 3.24 30.35 -9.00
C ASP A 106 3.10 31.24 -10.26
N THR A 107 3.69 30.84 -11.42
CA THR A 107 3.76 31.69 -12.62
C THR A 107 2.89 31.26 -13.80
N VAL A 108 2.58 29.97 -13.95
CA VAL A 108 1.80 29.43 -15.08
C VAL A 108 0.42 28.97 -14.58
N ARG A 109 -0.60 29.82 -14.71
CA ARG A 109 -1.92 29.60 -14.08
C ARG A 109 -2.80 28.60 -14.83
N ASN A 110 -2.65 28.50 -16.12
CA ASN A 110 -3.43 27.63 -17.00
C ASN A 110 -2.80 26.23 -17.21
N ALA A 111 -1.72 25.90 -16.50
CA ALA A 111 -1.13 24.56 -16.51
C ALA A 111 -1.64 23.72 -15.32
N LYS A 112 -2.27 22.58 -15.60
CA LYS A 112 -2.50 21.51 -14.63
C LYS A 112 -1.35 20.52 -14.75
N ILE A 113 -0.61 20.31 -13.66
CA ILE A 113 0.57 19.45 -13.66
C ILE A 113 0.28 18.18 -12.85
N VAL A 114 0.54 17.03 -13.47
CA VAL A 114 0.51 15.71 -12.83
C VAL A 114 1.89 15.09 -13.01
N ILE A 115 2.55 14.73 -11.93
CA ILE A 115 3.89 14.12 -11.94
C ILE A 115 3.84 12.69 -11.42
N THR A 116 4.74 11.84 -11.91
CA THR A 116 5.02 10.54 -11.29
C THR A 116 6.44 10.46 -10.77
N GLY A 117 6.66 9.54 -9.81
CA GLY A 117 8.00 9.23 -9.32
C GLY A 117 8.04 7.90 -8.56
N SER A 118 9.18 7.20 -8.69
CA SER A 118 9.33 5.83 -8.16
C SER A 118 9.59 5.75 -6.65
N SER A 119 10.03 6.82 -6.00
CA SER A 119 10.26 6.80 -4.55
C SER A 119 9.77 8.07 -3.87
N SER A 120 9.33 7.90 -2.62
CA SER A 120 8.99 9.04 -1.76
C SER A 120 10.23 9.81 -1.29
N LEU A 121 11.42 9.23 -1.41
CA LEU A 121 12.69 9.79 -0.94
C LEU A 121 13.00 11.14 -1.59
N GLU A 122 12.83 11.23 -2.90
CA GLU A 122 13.12 12.44 -3.65
C GLU A 122 12.03 13.50 -3.53
N LEU A 123 10.78 13.06 -3.44
CA LEU A 123 9.63 13.96 -3.31
C LEU A 123 9.32 14.36 -1.85
N ARG A 124 9.89 13.69 -0.84
CA ARG A 124 9.72 14.03 0.58
C ARG A 124 10.75 15.01 1.13
N GLY A 125 11.93 15.07 0.56
CA GLY A 125 13.00 15.94 1.03
C GLY A 125 12.73 17.43 0.77
N LYS A 126 13.69 18.11 0.16
CA LYS A 126 13.58 19.54 -0.20
C LYS A 126 12.36 19.84 -1.08
N THR A 127 11.95 18.90 -1.96
CA THR A 127 10.80 19.04 -2.87
C THR A 127 9.48 19.25 -2.11
N ALA A 128 9.22 18.47 -1.08
CA ALA A 128 7.98 18.61 -0.29
C ALA A 128 7.90 19.95 0.43
N ALA A 129 9.02 20.46 0.93
CA ALA A 129 9.07 21.77 1.61
C ALA A 129 8.70 22.93 0.67
N TYR A 130 9.13 22.88 -0.60
CA TYR A 130 8.79 23.90 -1.60
C TYR A 130 7.34 23.87 -2.06
N LEU A 131 6.69 22.70 -2.00
CA LEU A 131 5.34 22.45 -2.53
C LEU A 131 4.26 22.38 -1.44
N ALA A 132 4.57 22.76 -0.22
CA ALA A 132 3.58 22.83 0.87
C ALA A 132 2.37 23.69 0.46
N GLY A 133 1.15 23.10 0.53
CA GLY A 133 -0.09 23.74 0.09
C GLY A 133 -0.28 23.87 -1.43
N ARG A 134 0.63 23.32 -2.25
CA ARG A 134 0.57 23.37 -3.72
C ARG A 134 0.46 22.02 -4.38
N MET A 135 0.54 20.93 -3.63
CA MET A 135 0.60 19.57 -4.16
C MET A 135 -0.29 18.61 -3.38
N PHE A 136 -1.05 17.80 -4.10
CA PHE A 136 -1.72 16.62 -3.59
C PHE A 136 -0.90 15.39 -3.94
N SER A 137 -0.68 14.52 -2.95
CA SER A 137 0.06 13.27 -3.13
C SER A 137 -0.89 12.09 -3.15
N PHE A 138 -0.75 11.24 -4.15
CA PHE A 138 -1.50 10.01 -4.33
C PHE A 138 -0.55 8.82 -4.33
N GLU A 139 -0.95 7.71 -3.72
CA GLU A 139 -0.15 6.50 -3.65
C GLU A 139 -0.70 5.43 -4.59
N LEU A 140 0.10 5.01 -5.56
CA LEU A 140 -0.21 3.89 -6.44
C LEU A 140 0.61 2.67 -6.01
N LEU A 141 0.00 1.82 -5.21
CA LEU A 141 0.57 0.53 -4.80
C LEU A 141 0.31 -0.55 -5.88
N PRO A 142 0.93 -1.74 -5.80
CA PRO A 142 0.49 -2.89 -6.57
C PRO A 142 -1.02 -3.10 -6.45
N PHE A 143 -1.62 -3.84 -7.35
CA PHE A 143 -3.07 -4.07 -7.36
C PHE A 143 -3.53 -4.57 -5.99
N ASN A 144 -4.59 -3.97 -5.49
CA ASN A 144 -5.30 -4.50 -4.34
C ASN A 144 -6.18 -5.70 -4.75
N PHE A 145 -6.80 -6.36 -3.77
CA PHE A 145 -7.57 -7.56 -4.06
C PHE A 145 -8.80 -7.30 -4.95
N TYR A 146 -9.43 -6.12 -4.85
CA TYR A 146 -10.53 -5.72 -5.74
C TYR A 146 -10.05 -5.55 -7.19
N GLU A 147 -8.96 -4.83 -7.39
CA GLU A 147 -8.36 -4.61 -8.71
C GLU A 147 -7.90 -5.95 -9.33
N PHE A 148 -7.30 -6.84 -8.51
CA PHE A 148 -6.95 -8.20 -8.92
C PHE A 148 -8.19 -9.00 -9.36
N LEU A 149 -9.27 -9.00 -8.59
CA LEU A 149 -10.51 -9.69 -8.95
C LEU A 149 -11.08 -9.16 -10.27
N ASN A 150 -11.02 -7.86 -10.53
CA ASN A 150 -11.45 -7.27 -11.80
C ASN A 150 -10.70 -7.85 -13.01
N THR A 151 -9.45 -8.26 -12.83
CA THR A 151 -8.67 -8.90 -13.89
C THR A 151 -9.03 -10.38 -14.09
N ARG A 152 -9.63 -11.02 -13.10
CA ARG A 152 -9.97 -12.45 -13.11
C ARG A 152 -11.44 -12.69 -13.43
N ASP A 153 -12.36 -12.05 -12.68
CA ASP A 153 -13.80 -12.17 -12.88
C ASP A 153 -14.52 -10.93 -12.30
N LYS A 154 -15.09 -10.11 -13.19
CA LYS A 154 -15.81 -8.88 -12.82
C LYS A 154 -17.04 -9.13 -11.91
N ARG A 155 -17.63 -10.34 -11.94
CA ARG A 155 -18.77 -10.70 -11.07
C ARG A 155 -18.28 -10.84 -9.63
N PHE A 156 -17.18 -11.55 -9.40
CA PHE A 156 -16.58 -11.68 -8.06
C PHE A 156 -16.03 -10.35 -7.55
N ALA A 157 -15.48 -9.51 -8.42
CA ALA A 157 -15.08 -8.16 -8.06
C ALA A 157 -16.26 -7.34 -7.53
N ARG A 158 -17.43 -7.40 -8.18
CA ARG A 158 -18.65 -6.72 -7.73
C ARG A 158 -19.13 -7.25 -6.38
N ILE A 159 -19.20 -8.57 -6.22
CA ILE A 159 -19.59 -9.21 -4.96
C ILE A 159 -18.65 -8.78 -3.84
N TYR A 160 -17.35 -8.86 -4.08
CA TYR A 160 -16.34 -8.40 -3.12
C TYR A 160 -16.52 -6.93 -2.74
N LYS A 161 -16.72 -6.04 -3.73
CA LYS A 161 -16.92 -4.60 -3.48
C LYS A 161 -18.11 -4.33 -2.56
N GLU A 162 -19.21 -5.04 -2.75
CA GLU A 162 -20.38 -4.95 -1.87
C GLU A 162 -20.03 -5.38 -0.44
N ARG A 163 -19.38 -6.55 -0.27
CA ARG A 163 -19.00 -7.08 1.05
C ARG A 163 -17.96 -6.20 1.75
N ASN A 164 -16.94 -5.76 1.02
CA ASN A 164 -15.94 -4.83 1.54
C ASN A 164 -16.56 -3.49 1.98
N SER A 165 -17.59 -3.00 1.26
CA SER A 165 -18.31 -1.80 1.67
C SER A 165 -19.00 -1.96 3.05
N LEU A 166 -19.48 -3.17 3.38
CA LEU A 166 -20.06 -3.46 4.70
C LEU A 166 -18.98 -3.44 5.80
N VAL A 167 -17.80 -4.00 5.52
CA VAL A 167 -16.65 -3.93 6.46
C VAL A 167 -16.23 -2.47 6.67
N LYS A 168 -16.14 -1.67 5.61
CA LYS A 168 -15.87 -0.22 5.71
C LYS A 168 -16.90 0.50 6.58
N LYS A 169 -18.19 0.23 6.39
CA LYS A 169 -19.28 0.81 7.20
C LYS A 169 -19.19 0.38 8.66
N LEU A 170 -18.88 -0.89 8.93
CA LEU A 170 -18.68 -1.41 10.28
C LEU A 170 -17.54 -0.69 11.01
N LEU A 171 -16.39 -0.54 10.35
CA LEU A 171 -15.25 0.18 10.91
C LEU A 171 -15.57 1.67 11.11
N ASN A 172 -16.45 2.25 10.31
CA ASN A 172 -16.97 3.61 10.50
C ASN A 172 -18.10 3.71 11.53
N GLY A 173 -18.41 2.61 12.25
CA GLY A 173 -19.36 2.61 13.37
C GLY A 173 -20.81 2.28 13.04
N THR A 174 -21.11 1.86 11.80
CA THR A 174 -22.42 1.39 11.44
C THR A 174 -22.60 -0.06 11.90
N ASP A 175 -23.62 -0.35 12.69
CA ASP A 175 -23.93 -1.73 13.07
C ASP A 175 -24.60 -2.46 11.89
N LEU A 176 -23.97 -3.52 11.42
CA LEU A 176 -24.42 -4.32 10.30
C LEU A 176 -24.29 -5.80 10.64
N SER A 177 -25.27 -6.61 10.28
CA SER A 177 -25.15 -8.07 10.31
C SER A 177 -24.63 -8.58 8.97
N LEU A 178 -23.54 -9.35 9.01
CA LEU A 178 -23.04 -10.09 7.85
C LEU A 178 -23.69 -11.47 7.86
N LYS A 179 -24.40 -11.80 6.80
CA LYS A 179 -24.98 -13.13 6.62
C LYS A 179 -23.95 -14.07 6.00
N GLU A 180 -24.13 -15.38 6.20
CA GLU A 180 -23.37 -16.38 5.44
C GLU A 180 -23.53 -16.16 3.96
N ASP A 181 -22.43 -16.37 3.22
CA ASP A 181 -22.35 -16.11 1.79
C ASP A 181 -21.79 -17.33 1.07
N ILE A 182 -22.54 -17.79 0.08
CA ILE A 182 -22.16 -18.92 -0.76
C ILE A 182 -20.89 -18.63 -1.59
N PHE A 183 -20.55 -17.35 -1.80
CA PHE A 183 -19.40 -16.94 -2.63
C PHE A 183 -18.08 -16.89 -1.86
N ALA A 184 -18.10 -17.00 -0.53
CA ALA A 184 -16.89 -16.92 0.29
C ALA A 184 -15.83 -17.96 -0.09
N GLY A 185 -16.27 -19.18 -0.46
CA GLY A 185 -15.39 -20.27 -0.89
C GLY A 185 -14.68 -20.00 -2.22
N ASP A 186 -15.35 -19.41 -3.20
CA ASP A 186 -14.76 -19.05 -4.49
C ASP A 186 -13.85 -17.84 -4.37
N LEU A 187 -14.26 -16.82 -3.60
CA LEU A 187 -13.39 -15.68 -3.28
C LEU A 187 -12.11 -16.13 -2.58
N LEU A 188 -12.16 -17.17 -1.73
CA LEU A 188 -10.99 -17.71 -1.05
C LEU A 188 -9.98 -18.35 -2.03
N LYS A 189 -10.43 -18.95 -3.14
CA LYS A 189 -9.53 -19.46 -4.19
C LYS A 189 -8.74 -18.31 -4.84
N PHE A 190 -9.42 -17.21 -5.19
CA PHE A 190 -8.76 -16.01 -5.70
C PHE A 190 -7.83 -15.38 -4.66
N LEU A 191 -8.23 -15.36 -3.40
CA LEU A 191 -7.38 -14.85 -2.32
C LEU A 191 -6.10 -15.68 -2.17
N ASN A 192 -6.17 -17.01 -2.31
CA ASN A 192 -5.01 -17.88 -2.28
C ASN A 192 -4.02 -17.53 -3.40
N GLU A 193 -4.51 -17.30 -4.63
CA GLU A 193 -3.65 -16.84 -5.74
C GLU A 193 -3.01 -15.49 -5.42
N PHE A 194 -3.82 -14.53 -4.97
CA PHE A 194 -3.35 -13.18 -4.66
C PHE A 194 -2.32 -13.16 -3.52
N ILE A 195 -2.54 -13.91 -2.45
CA ILE A 195 -1.58 -14.02 -1.34
C ILE A 195 -0.29 -14.71 -1.78
N ASN A 196 -0.36 -15.69 -2.69
CA ASN A 196 0.83 -16.38 -3.16
C ASN A 196 1.69 -15.51 -4.09
N TYR A 197 1.09 -14.84 -5.07
CA TYR A 197 1.85 -14.17 -6.13
C TYR A 197 1.83 -12.65 -6.05
N GLY A 198 0.96 -12.05 -5.22
CA GLY A 198 0.88 -10.62 -5.02
C GLY A 198 0.08 -9.88 -6.10
N GLY A 199 0.19 -8.54 -6.06
CA GLY A 199 -0.59 -7.62 -6.87
C GLY A 199 0.23 -6.84 -7.92
N TYR A 200 1.49 -7.16 -8.17
CA TYR A 200 2.23 -6.46 -9.22
C TYR A 200 1.61 -6.69 -10.60
N PRO A 201 1.36 -5.63 -11.41
CA PRO A 201 0.65 -5.74 -12.69
C PRO A 201 1.21 -6.81 -13.62
N GLU A 202 2.52 -6.86 -13.80
CA GLU A 202 3.17 -7.84 -14.68
C GLU A 202 3.09 -9.28 -14.15
N VAL A 203 3.02 -9.48 -12.81
CA VAL A 203 2.77 -10.79 -12.20
C VAL A 203 1.34 -11.24 -12.47
N ILE A 204 0.38 -10.32 -12.43
CA ILE A 204 -1.04 -10.60 -12.70
C ILE A 204 -1.26 -10.96 -14.18
N LYS A 205 -0.56 -10.30 -15.10
CA LYS A 205 -0.61 -10.60 -16.55
C LYS A 205 0.00 -11.95 -16.90
N ALA A 206 0.99 -12.41 -16.11
CA ALA A 206 1.66 -13.68 -16.35
C ALA A 206 0.69 -14.87 -16.18
N GLY A 207 0.61 -15.72 -17.21
CA GLY A 207 -0.31 -16.86 -17.23
C GLY A 207 0.23 -18.07 -16.50
N ARG A 208 1.55 -18.29 -16.53
CA ARG A 208 2.22 -19.47 -15.95
C ARG A 208 2.97 -19.11 -14.67
N GLU A 209 3.09 -20.07 -13.77
CA GLU A 209 3.82 -19.88 -12.50
C GLU A 209 5.27 -19.47 -12.73
N GLU A 210 5.98 -20.11 -13.64
CA GLU A 210 7.36 -19.79 -13.98
C GLU A 210 7.53 -18.33 -14.44
N GLU A 211 6.57 -17.82 -15.21
CA GLU A 211 6.56 -16.41 -15.64
C GLU A 211 6.35 -15.47 -14.46
N LYS A 212 5.42 -15.80 -13.57
CA LYS A 212 5.18 -15.00 -12.33
C LYS A 212 6.45 -14.94 -11.48
N LEU A 213 7.14 -16.07 -11.29
CA LEU A 213 8.38 -16.13 -10.54
C LEU A 213 9.52 -15.33 -11.20
N MET A 214 9.62 -15.38 -12.52
CA MET A 214 10.60 -14.60 -13.26
C MET A 214 10.35 -13.09 -13.11
N VAL A 215 9.10 -12.66 -13.18
CA VAL A 215 8.72 -11.25 -12.96
C VAL A 215 9.07 -10.82 -11.54
N LEU A 216 8.68 -11.59 -10.51
CA LEU A 216 9.04 -11.29 -9.11
C LEU A 216 10.56 -11.21 -8.91
N LYS A 217 11.31 -12.13 -9.52
CA LYS A 217 12.77 -12.08 -9.54
C LYS A 217 13.28 -10.74 -10.09
N ASN A 218 12.77 -10.33 -11.25
CA ASN A 218 13.19 -9.08 -11.89
C ASN A 218 12.81 -7.84 -11.05
N ILE A 219 11.63 -7.83 -10.40
CA ILE A 219 11.23 -6.77 -9.48
C ILE A 219 12.25 -6.62 -8.34
N VAL A 220 12.58 -7.73 -7.67
CA VAL A 220 13.54 -7.72 -6.55
C VAL A 220 14.92 -7.27 -6.99
N HIS A 221 15.43 -7.80 -8.11
CA HIS A 221 16.75 -7.43 -8.63
C HIS A 221 16.79 -5.95 -9.03
N THR A 222 15.80 -5.48 -9.79
CA THR A 222 15.76 -4.07 -10.22
C THR A 222 15.65 -3.14 -9.02
N TYR A 223 14.84 -3.49 -8.02
CA TYR A 223 14.71 -2.71 -6.79
C TYR A 223 16.02 -2.64 -6.00
N ILE A 224 16.68 -3.79 -5.78
CA ILE A 224 17.94 -3.83 -5.03
C ILE A 224 19.03 -3.08 -5.79
N ASP A 225 19.21 -3.36 -7.09
CA ASP A 225 20.33 -2.85 -7.86
C ASP A 225 20.19 -1.36 -8.22
N LYS A 226 18.99 -0.92 -8.61
CA LYS A 226 18.76 0.46 -9.06
C LYS A 226 18.35 1.41 -7.94
N ASP A 227 17.40 1.01 -7.09
CA ASP A 227 16.87 1.93 -6.09
C ASP A 227 17.73 1.98 -4.82
N ILE A 228 18.28 0.84 -4.42
CA ILE A 228 19.02 0.74 -3.16
C ILE A 228 20.49 1.11 -3.34
N VAL A 229 21.15 0.51 -4.30
CA VAL A 229 22.59 0.71 -4.52
C VAL A 229 22.86 2.12 -5.04
N ASN A 230 22.12 2.57 -6.06
CA ASN A 230 22.40 3.85 -6.72
C ASN A 230 21.91 5.07 -5.90
N PHE A 231 20.72 5.00 -5.27
CA PHE A 231 20.17 6.15 -4.56
C PHE A 231 20.67 6.30 -3.12
N LEU A 232 21.05 5.20 -2.47
CA LEU A 232 21.28 5.20 -1.04
C LEU A 232 22.73 5.03 -0.62
N ASN A 233 23.65 4.92 -1.62
CA ASN A 233 25.06 4.65 -1.38
C ASN A 233 25.24 3.45 -0.41
N ILE A 234 24.40 2.41 -0.55
CA ILE A 234 24.57 1.17 0.19
C ILE A 234 25.67 0.37 -0.52
N THR A 235 26.84 0.34 0.09
CA THR A 235 28.02 -0.32 -0.44
C THR A 235 27.92 -1.85 -0.38
N ASP A 236 26.98 -2.42 0.36
CA ASP A 236 26.83 -3.85 0.56
C ASP A 236 25.41 -4.35 0.24
N ALA A 237 25.14 -4.60 -1.05
CA ALA A 237 23.89 -5.14 -1.55
C ALA A 237 23.55 -6.53 -0.97
N LEU A 238 24.57 -7.35 -0.65
CA LEU A 238 24.35 -8.67 -0.06
C LEU A 238 23.80 -8.56 1.37
N LYS A 239 24.33 -7.64 2.16
CA LYS A 239 23.85 -7.36 3.50
C LYS A 239 22.41 -6.85 3.48
N PHE A 240 22.12 -5.92 2.58
CA PHE A 240 20.76 -5.43 2.38
C PHE A 240 19.78 -6.57 2.04
N LYS A 241 20.15 -7.43 1.08
CA LYS A 241 19.35 -8.61 0.71
C LYS A 241 19.12 -9.55 1.90
N ARG A 242 20.15 -9.79 2.74
CA ARG A 242 20.01 -10.60 3.97
C ARG A 242 18.99 -9.98 4.94
N VAL A 243 19.08 -8.67 5.19
CA VAL A 243 18.10 -7.97 6.04
C VAL A 243 16.70 -8.14 5.47
N LEU A 244 16.51 -7.90 4.17
CA LEU A 244 15.21 -8.01 3.52
C LEU A 244 14.63 -9.44 3.62
N THR A 245 15.44 -10.47 3.40
CA THR A 245 15.02 -11.88 3.56
C THR A 245 14.65 -12.21 5.01
N LEU A 246 15.42 -11.71 5.99
CA LEU A 246 15.09 -11.89 7.41
C LEU A 246 13.79 -11.19 7.77
N LEU A 247 13.54 -9.98 7.28
CA LEU A 247 12.26 -9.28 7.48
C LEU A 247 11.09 -10.08 6.88
N ALA A 248 11.26 -10.65 5.69
CA ALA A 248 10.27 -11.51 5.06
C ALA A 248 9.95 -12.76 5.88
N SER A 249 10.95 -13.34 6.54
CA SER A 249 10.77 -14.52 7.40
C SER A 249 10.04 -14.22 8.72
N VAL A 250 10.11 -12.98 9.21
CA VAL A 250 9.45 -12.53 10.45
C VAL A 250 8.21 -11.66 10.21
N CYS A 251 7.68 -11.65 9.01
CA CYS A 251 6.45 -10.95 8.66
C CYS A 251 5.31 -11.31 9.64
N GLY A 252 4.55 -10.31 10.11
CA GLY A 252 3.50 -10.48 11.12
C GLY A 252 4.01 -10.61 12.56
N ASN A 253 5.32 -10.70 12.77
CA ASN A 253 5.91 -10.86 14.10
C ASN A 253 6.60 -9.58 14.58
N ILE A 254 6.81 -9.51 15.91
CA ILE A 254 7.55 -8.42 16.52
C ILE A 254 9.02 -8.47 16.07
N LEU A 255 9.47 -7.35 15.51
CA LEU A 255 10.82 -7.18 15.00
C LEU A 255 11.84 -7.06 16.14
N ARG A 256 12.65 -8.09 16.36
CA ARG A 256 13.73 -8.06 17.33
C ARG A 256 14.99 -7.52 16.66
N TYR A 257 15.28 -6.24 16.84
CA TYR A 257 16.42 -5.56 16.19
C TYR A 257 17.74 -6.28 16.40
N GLU A 258 18.04 -6.72 17.63
CA GLU A 258 19.28 -7.44 17.96
C GLU A 258 19.42 -8.76 17.17
N ALA A 259 18.32 -9.50 17.00
CA ALA A 259 18.34 -10.76 16.24
C ALA A 259 18.58 -10.50 14.74
N ILE A 260 17.93 -9.48 14.17
CA ILE A 260 18.17 -9.08 12.77
C ILE A 260 19.62 -8.62 12.59
N CYS A 261 20.11 -7.74 13.45
CA CYS A 261 21.49 -7.24 13.38
C CYS A 261 22.51 -8.38 13.40
N ARG A 262 22.38 -9.31 14.35
CA ARG A 262 23.28 -10.46 14.48
C ARG A 262 23.25 -11.37 13.25
N ASN A 263 22.06 -11.70 12.73
CA ASN A 263 21.90 -12.65 11.62
C ASN A 263 22.23 -12.02 10.26
N SER A 264 22.19 -10.71 10.11
CA SER A 264 22.56 -9.99 8.88
C SER A 264 23.97 -9.41 8.90
N ASN A 265 24.69 -9.52 10.01
CA ASN A 265 25.97 -8.84 10.24
C ASN A 265 25.86 -7.31 10.05
N THR A 266 24.79 -6.73 10.62
CA THR A 266 24.45 -5.31 10.54
C THR A 266 24.45 -4.71 11.95
N TYR A 267 24.76 -3.44 12.11
CA TYR A 267 24.60 -2.75 13.39
C TYR A 267 23.30 -1.93 13.43
N TYR A 268 22.85 -1.59 14.64
CA TYR A 268 21.53 -0.98 14.88
C TYR A 268 21.22 0.24 14.02
N LYS A 269 22.17 1.19 13.92
CA LYS A 269 21.99 2.43 13.15
C LYS A 269 21.78 2.17 11.65
N GLU A 270 22.51 1.19 11.11
CA GLU A 270 22.36 0.77 9.71
C GLU A 270 21.02 0.06 9.49
N LEU A 271 20.62 -0.83 10.41
CA LEU A 271 19.30 -1.49 10.33
C LEU A 271 18.16 -0.47 10.34
N VAL A 272 18.17 0.52 11.24
CA VAL A 272 17.16 1.57 11.28
C VAL A 272 17.09 2.31 9.95
N ARG A 273 18.24 2.68 9.37
CA ARG A 273 18.29 3.31 8.05
C ARG A 273 17.69 2.41 6.96
N ILE A 274 17.99 1.11 6.95
CA ILE A 274 17.42 0.15 6.01
C ILE A 274 15.90 0.07 6.16
N LEU A 275 15.39 0.01 7.39
CA LEU A 275 13.95 -0.01 7.65
C LEU A 275 13.25 1.26 7.15
N ASP A 276 13.83 2.43 7.40
CA ASP A 276 13.31 3.71 6.91
C ASP A 276 13.24 3.73 5.38
N ILE A 277 14.27 3.24 4.72
CA ILE A 277 14.31 3.11 3.26
C ILE A 277 13.20 2.19 2.76
N LEU A 278 13.07 1.00 3.33
CA LEU A 278 12.07 0.01 2.93
C LEU A 278 10.64 0.53 3.10
N GLN A 279 10.38 1.33 4.14
CA GLN A 279 9.08 2.00 4.32
C GLN A 279 8.87 3.10 3.28
N GLN A 280 9.88 3.92 3.05
CA GLN A 280 9.79 5.03 2.08
C GLN A 280 9.65 4.56 0.64
N THR A 281 10.15 3.37 0.32
CA THR A 281 10.05 2.74 -1.00
C THR A 281 8.86 1.79 -1.13
N TYR A 282 7.95 1.79 -0.16
CA TYR A 282 6.72 0.98 -0.17
C TYR A 282 6.95 -0.54 -0.21
N VAL A 283 8.02 -1.04 0.39
CA VAL A 283 8.27 -2.48 0.49
C VAL A 283 7.66 -3.06 1.76
N ILE A 284 7.83 -2.36 2.87
CA ILE A 284 7.30 -2.77 4.18
C ILE A 284 6.56 -1.63 4.87
N ASP A 285 5.71 -2.01 5.80
CA ASP A 285 5.15 -1.15 6.84
C ASP A 285 5.55 -1.66 8.23
N LEU A 286 5.76 -0.74 9.16
CA LEU A 286 6.03 -1.03 10.56
C LEU A 286 4.87 -0.51 11.41
N ILE A 287 4.20 -1.39 12.15
CA ILE A 287 3.17 -0.99 13.11
C ILE A 287 3.66 -1.10 14.55
N ARG A 288 3.29 -0.13 15.36
CA ARG A 288 3.69 -0.05 16.77
C ARG A 288 2.60 -0.61 17.68
N PRO A 289 2.95 -1.01 18.91
CA PRO A 289 1.95 -1.49 19.86
C PRO A 289 1.06 -0.33 20.34
N TYR A 290 -0.23 -0.57 20.49
CA TYR A 290 -1.19 0.36 21.09
C TYR A 290 -0.87 0.62 22.54
N HIS A 291 -0.63 1.88 22.89
CA HIS A 291 -0.39 2.34 24.26
C HIS A 291 -1.02 3.71 24.51
N ARG A 292 -1.64 3.89 25.68
CA ARG A 292 -2.12 5.21 26.09
C ARG A 292 -1.03 6.27 26.19
N ASN A 293 0.23 5.86 26.35
CA ASN A 293 1.38 6.77 26.43
C ASN A 293 2.24 6.62 25.17
N LEU A 294 2.25 7.64 24.34
CA LEU A 294 2.99 7.71 23.06
C LEU A 294 4.49 7.44 23.23
N VAL A 295 5.12 7.94 24.31
CA VAL A 295 6.57 7.69 24.54
C VAL A 295 6.86 6.23 24.76
N THR A 296 5.97 5.51 25.47
CA THR A 296 6.09 4.06 25.68
C THR A 296 5.88 3.28 24.39
N GLU A 297 4.93 3.72 23.56
CA GLU A 297 4.65 3.16 22.24
C GLU A 297 5.88 3.25 21.33
N LEU A 298 6.48 4.44 21.22
CA LEU A 298 7.62 4.71 20.35
C LEU A 298 8.89 3.92 20.74
N ARG A 299 9.04 3.51 22.01
CA ARG A 299 10.20 2.74 22.50
C ARG A 299 10.10 1.24 22.26
N LYS A 300 8.91 0.72 21.95
CA LYS A 300 8.71 -0.73 21.76
C LYS A 300 8.97 -1.15 20.32
N ASN A 301 9.39 -2.40 20.17
CA ASN A 301 9.63 -3.00 18.86
C ASN A 301 8.34 -3.11 18.06
N PRO A 302 8.34 -2.72 16.77
CA PRO A 302 7.18 -2.84 15.88
C PRO A 302 6.98 -4.27 15.39
N LYS A 303 5.80 -4.53 14.79
CA LYS A 303 5.59 -5.64 13.84
C LYS A 303 5.90 -5.15 12.42
N VAL A 304 6.33 -6.06 11.55
CA VAL A 304 6.62 -5.79 10.13
C VAL A 304 5.63 -6.49 9.22
N TYR A 305 5.11 -5.76 8.23
CA TYR A 305 4.24 -6.27 7.17
C TYR A 305 4.77 -5.85 5.81
N PHE A 306 4.53 -6.65 4.79
CA PHE A 306 4.92 -6.37 3.42
C PHE A 306 3.75 -5.77 2.64
N THR A 307 4.02 -4.75 1.85
CA THR A 307 3.02 -4.14 0.96
C THR A 307 2.51 -5.15 -0.08
N ASP A 308 3.41 -5.99 -0.59
CA ASP A 308 3.06 -7.05 -1.55
C ASP A 308 3.44 -8.44 -1.02
N PRO A 309 2.47 -9.37 -0.90
CA PRO A 309 2.74 -10.72 -0.38
C PRO A 309 3.55 -11.58 -1.35
N GLY A 310 3.43 -11.38 -2.67
CA GLY A 310 4.21 -12.12 -3.67
C GLY A 310 5.70 -11.79 -3.57
N LEU A 311 6.03 -10.50 -3.38
CA LEU A 311 7.40 -10.07 -3.12
C LEU A 311 7.97 -10.74 -1.86
N ARG A 312 7.19 -10.75 -0.78
CA ARG A 312 7.56 -11.42 0.48
C ARG A 312 7.81 -12.91 0.28
N ASN A 313 6.92 -13.59 -0.46
CA ASN A 313 7.04 -15.02 -0.71
C ASN A 313 8.25 -15.35 -1.58
N TYR A 314 8.56 -14.51 -2.57
CA TYR A 314 9.75 -14.65 -3.39
C TYR A 314 11.03 -14.57 -2.55
N LEU A 315 11.12 -13.65 -1.61
CA LEU A 315 12.29 -13.45 -0.74
C LEU A 315 12.61 -14.67 0.14
N ILE A 316 11.59 -15.45 0.52
CA ILE A 316 11.77 -16.69 1.29
C ILE A 316 11.61 -17.96 0.45
N ASN A 317 11.43 -17.82 -0.87
CA ASN A 317 11.24 -18.89 -1.83
C ASN A 317 10.16 -19.90 -1.40
N ASN A 318 8.96 -19.40 -1.05
CA ASN A 318 7.83 -20.26 -0.63
C ASN A 318 6.54 -19.85 -1.33
N PHE A 319 6.09 -20.66 -2.30
CA PHE A 319 4.87 -20.51 -3.08
C PHE A 319 3.92 -21.71 -2.92
N SER A 320 4.11 -22.49 -1.87
CA SER A 320 3.20 -23.60 -1.54
C SER A 320 1.78 -23.07 -1.30
N GLU A 321 0.78 -23.94 -1.50
CA GLU A 321 -0.62 -23.60 -1.20
C GLU A 321 -0.79 -23.11 0.24
N LEU A 322 -1.60 -22.08 0.42
CA LEU A 322 -1.74 -21.38 1.69
C LEU A 322 -2.17 -22.33 2.84
N ASP A 323 -3.03 -23.30 2.56
CA ASP A 323 -3.56 -24.21 3.58
C ASP A 323 -2.49 -25.13 4.20
N VAL A 324 -1.45 -25.48 3.46
CA VAL A 324 -0.36 -26.36 3.94
C VAL A 324 0.82 -25.57 4.55
N ARG A 325 0.82 -24.25 4.42
CA ARG A 325 1.92 -23.40 4.92
C ARG A 325 1.87 -23.23 6.42
N VAL A 326 3.04 -23.30 7.08
CA VAL A 326 3.19 -23.00 8.51
C VAL A 326 2.97 -21.51 8.82
N ASP A 327 3.26 -20.63 7.87
CA ASP A 327 3.16 -19.18 8.01
C ASP A 327 1.85 -18.57 7.46
N LYS A 328 0.82 -19.43 7.18
CA LYS A 328 -0.47 -18.99 6.65
C LYS A 328 -1.17 -17.94 7.52
N GLY A 329 -1.04 -18.03 8.84
CA GLY A 329 -1.56 -17.02 9.76
C GLY A 329 -0.94 -15.64 9.54
N ALA A 330 0.40 -15.58 9.44
CA ALA A 330 1.12 -14.34 9.20
C ALA A 330 0.79 -13.72 7.82
N LEU A 331 0.57 -14.56 6.80
CA LEU A 331 0.14 -14.09 5.48
C LEU A 331 -1.30 -13.55 5.49
N ALA A 332 -2.20 -14.23 6.21
CA ALA A 332 -3.56 -13.75 6.43
C ALA A 332 -3.56 -12.40 7.19
N GLU A 333 -2.75 -12.28 8.25
CA GLU A 333 -2.54 -11.01 8.95
C GLU A 333 -2.01 -9.92 7.99
N ASN A 334 -1.00 -10.24 7.17
CA ASN A 334 -0.44 -9.28 6.21
C ASN A 334 -1.50 -8.79 5.21
N PHE A 335 -2.34 -9.69 4.71
CA PHE A 335 -3.45 -9.31 3.83
C PHE A 335 -4.45 -8.39 4.55
N VAL A 336 -4.91 -8.77 5.74
CA VAL A 336 -5.84 -7.95 6.54
C VAL A 336 -5.22 -6.58 6.86
N PHE A 337 -3.94 -6.53 7.22
CA PHE A 337 -3.24 -5.27 7.46
C PHE A 337 -3.30 -4.35 6.25
N ASN A 338 -2.92 -4.83 5.05
CA ASN A 338 -2.94 -4.03 3.83
C ASN A 338 -4.35 -3.51 3.49
N ARG A 339 -5.38 -4.32 3.76
CA ARG A 339 -6.76 -3.90 3.57
C ARG A 339 -7.23 -2.89 4.61
N LEU A 340 -6.90 -3.09 5.88
CA LEU A 340 -7.17 -2.11 6.94
C LEU A 340 -6.50 -0.77 6.65
N LYS A 341 -5.23 -0.78 6.22
CA LYS A 341 -4.49 0.44 5.83
C LYS A 341 -5.23 1.22 4.75
N SER A 342 -5.72 0.55 3.72
CA SER A 342 -6.52 1.17 2.66
C SER A 342 -7.88 1.71 3.16
N ILE A 343 -8.55 0.99 4.09
CA ILE A 343 -9.86 1.39 4.62
C ILE A 343 -9.74 2.56 5.59
N VAL A 344 -8.75 2.52 6.47
CA VAL A 344 -8.52 3.52 7.51
C VAL A 344 -7.95 4.80 6.91
N SER A 345 -6.99 4.67 5.96
CA SER A 345 -6.34 5.81 5.29
C SER A 345 -5.90 6.88 6.32
N ASP A 346 -6.15 8.15 6.05
CA ASP A 346 -5.79 9.27 6.93
C ASP A 346 -6.74 9.50 8.12
N LYS A 347 -7.76 8.63 8.27
CA LYS A 347 -8.80 8.78 9.32
C LYS A 347 -8.40 8.22 10.67
N GLY A 348 -7.33 7.43 10.74
CA GLY A 348 -6.92 6.77 11.97
C GLY A 348 -5.54 6.14 11.87
N ILE A 349 -5.16 5.42 12.92
CA ILE A 349 -3.88 4.73 13.02
C ILE A 349 -4.12 3.24 13.30
N ILE A 350 -3.27 2.39 12.75
CA ILE A 350 -3.32 0.96 12.99
C ILE A 350 -2.16 0.58 13.91
N HIS A 351 -2.49 -0.05 15.03
CA HIS A 351 -1.57 -0.59 16.01
C HIS A 351 -1.76 -2.10 16.15
N PHE A 352 -0.87 -2.78 16.87
CA PHE A 352 -1.16 -4.07 17.50
C PHE A 352 -1.24 -3.89 19.02
N TRP A 353 -1.78 -4.84 19.74
CA TRP A 353 -1.78 -4.77 21.21
C TRP A 353 -1.18 -6.02 21.83
N ARG A 354 -0.33 -5.83 22.85
CA ARG A 354 0.27 -6.95 23.59
C ARG A 354 0.58 -6.59 25.02
N THR A 355 0.24 -7.50 25.94
CA THR A 355 0.57 -7.41 27.36
C THR A 355 1.90 -8.09 27.69
N THR A 356 2.45 -7.81 28.89
CA THR A 356 3.58 -8.55 29.46
C THR A 356 3.29 -10.03 29.65
N ALA A 357 2.04 -10.38 29.95
CA ALA A 357 1.56 -11.77 30.04
C ALA A 357 1.31 -12.44 28.67
N LYS A 358 1.76 -11.81 27.57
CA LYS A 358 1.65 -12.31 26.19
C LYS A 358 0.22 -12.44 25.64
N ALA A 359 -0.79 -11.82 26.26
CA ALA A 359 -2.07 -11.63 25.57
C ALA A 359 -1.86 -10.64 24.41
N GLU A 360 -2.37 -10.95 23.23
CA GLU A 360 -2.11 -10.20 22.00
C GLU A 360 -3.40 -10.05 21.19
N VAL A 361 -3.54 -8.90 20.51
CA VAL A 361 -4.52 -8.63 19.46
C VAL A 361 -3.75 -8.14 18.25
N ASP A 362 -4.01 -8.73 17.08
CA ASP A 362 -3.23 -8.51 15.87
C ASP A 362 -3.28 -7.06 15.42
N PHE A 363 -4.47 -6.44 15.41
CA PHE A 363 -4.63 -5.04 15.06
C PHE A 363 -5.58 -4.32 16.03
N VAL A 364 -5.26 -3.06 16.30
CA VAL A 364 -6.13 -2.10 16.97
C VAL A 364 -6.24 -0.89 16.05
N VAL A 365 -7.41 -0.74 15.44
CA VAL A 365 -7.72 0.44 14.62
C VAL A 365 -8.14 1.55 15.56
N GLU A 366 -7.31 2.58 15.68
CA GLU A 366 -7.58 3.78 16.47
C GLU A 366 -8.13 4.87 15.56
N LEU A 367 -9.38 5.26 15.81
CA LEU A 367 -10.08 6.34 15.16
C LEU A 367 -10.27 7.49 16.18
N PRO A 368 -10.57 8.72 15.76
CA PRO A 368 -10.67 9.86 16.67
C PRO A 368 -11.64 9.68 17.84
N ASP A 369 -12.69 8.88 17.67
CA ASP A 369 -13.77 8.68 18.64
C ASP A 369 -13.87 7.26 19.20
N ARG A 370 -13.11 6.30 18.67
CA ARG A 370 -13.21 4.89 19.04
C ARG A 370 -11.97 4.07 18.75
N VAL A 371 -11.89 2.91 19.38
CA VAL A 371 -10.90 1.87 19.04
C VAL A 371 -11.62 0.58 18.66
N ILE A 372 -11.14 -0.10 17.62
CA ILE A 372 -11.70 -1.36 17.11
C ILE A 372 -10.58 -2.40 17.07
N PRO A 373 -10.57 -3.37 18.00
CA PRO A 373 -9.63 -4.48 17.93
C PRO A 373 -10.06 -5.46 16.83
N VAL A 374 -9.08 -5.91 16.04
CA VAL A 374 -9.24 -6.90 14.96
C VAL A 374 -8.26 -8.03 15.18
N GLU A 375 -8.77 -9.21 15.36
CA GLU A 375 -8.00 -10.45 15.51
C GLU A 375 -8.13 -11.30 14.27
N VAL A 376 -7.04 -11.84 13.74
CA VAL A 376 -7.04 -12.64 12.51
C VAL A 376 -6.86 -14.12 12.86
N LYS A 377 -7.81 -14.95 12.43
CA LYS A 377 -7.77 -16.41 12.63
C LYS A 377 -8.07 -17.12 11.31
N PHE A 378 -7.03 -17.45 10.57
CA PHE A 378 -7.16 -18.18 9.32
C PHE A 378 -7.44 -19.67 9.55
N GLU A 379 -8.55 -19.90 10.25
CA GLU A 379 -9.07 -21.22 10.62
C GLU A 379 -10.57 -21.29 10.30
N SER A 380 -11.07 -22.50 10.07
CA SER A 380 -12.50 -22.75 9.90
C SER A 380 -13.17 -22.79 11.27
N PHE A 381 -14.14 -21.94 11.47
CA PHE A 381 -14.96 -21.89 12.68
C PHE A 381 -16.28 -22.64 12.44
N THR A 382 -16.73 -23.34 13.45
CA THR A 382 -18.06 -23.97 13.48
C THR A 382 -19.01 -23.26 14.45
N ARG A 383 -18.49 -22.35 15.26
CA ARG A 383 -19.23 -21.54 16.25
C ARG A 383 -18.42 -20.31 16.64
N GLU A 384 -19.06 -19.34 17.31
CA GLU A 384 -18.45 -18.09 17.77
C GLU A 384 -17.48 -18.33 18.93
N LYS A 385 -16.25 -18.71 18.62
CA LYS A 385 -15.14 -18.86 19.58
C LYS A 385 -14.29 -17.61 19.60
N ILE A 386 -14.32 -16.86 20.68
CA ILE A 386 -13.56 -15.62 20.84
C ILE A 386 -12.14 -15.92 21.31
N PRO A 387 -11.10 -15.41 20.64
CA PRO A 387 -9.71 -15.58 21.05
C PRO A 387 -9.43 -14.97 22.43
N LYS A 388 -8.55 -15.62 23.20
CA LYS A 388 -8.23 -15.19 24.58
C LYS A 388 -7.62 -13.77 24.63
N GLY A 389 -6.78 -13.43 23.66
CA GLY A 389 -6.19 -12.09 23.55
C GLY A 389 -7.26 -11.02 23.38
N LEU A 390 -8.21 -11.26 22.46
CA LEU A 390 -9.32 -10.36 22.21
C LEU A 390 -10.22 -10.20 23.44
N LEU A 391 -10.52 -11.28 24.17
CA LEU A 391 -11.24 -11.22 25.46
C LEU A 391 -10.50 -10.34 26.48
N SER A 392 -9.18 -10.46 26.57
CA SER A 392 -8.38 -9.64 27.48
C SER A 392 -8.44 -8.15 27.10
N PHE A 393 -8.38 -7.84 25.80
CA PHE A 393 -8.53 -6.47 25.30
C PHE A 393 -9.92 -5.91 25.62
N ILE A 394 -10.99 -6.68 25.36
CA ILE A 394 -12.38 -6.27 25.63
C ILE A 394 -12.56 -5.93 27.10
N LYS A 395 -12.06 -6.75 28.01
CA LYS A 395 -12.13 -6.50 29.46
C LYS A 395 -11.37 -5.23 29.89
N THR A 396 -10.28 -4.90 29.19
CA THR A 396 -9.41 -3.75 29.54
C THR A 396 -9.94 -2.43 28.99
N TYR A 397 -10.49 -2.43 27.77
CA TYR A 397 -10.81 -1.21 27.04
C TYR A 397 -12.31 -1.04 26.75
N SER A 398 -13.10 -2.10 26.87
CA SER A 398 -14.57 -2.11 26.64
C SER A 398 -14.97 -1.44 25.31
N PRO A 399 -14.38 -1.83 24.17
CA PRO A 399 -14.74 -1.25 22.88
C PRO A 399 -16.20 -1.60 22.54
N ALA A 400 -16.89 -0.72 21.80
CA ALA A 400 -18.28 -1.00 21.36
C ALA A 400 -18.34 -2.20 20.39
N VAL A 401 -17.34 -2.32 19.51
CA VAL A 401 -17.23 -3.36 18.49
C VAL A 401 -15.83 -3.98 18.52
N ALA A 402 -15.77 -5.28 18.29
CA ALA A 402 -14.55 -6.03 18.05
C ALA A 402 -14.74 -6.95 16.83
N VAL A 403 -13.66 -7.27 16.12
CA VAL A 403 -13.73 -8.08 14.90
C VAL A 403 -12.81 -9.29 15.01
N VAL A 404 -13.30 -10.44 14.56
CA VAL A 404 -12.51 -11.65 14.33
C VAL A 404 -12.55 -11.93 12.82
N ALA A 405 -11.44 -11.71 12.11
CA ALA A 405 -11.30 -12.08 10.73
C ALA A 405 -11.07 -13.60 10.64
N THR A 406 -12.03 -14.33 10.09
CA THR A 406 -12.03 -15.79 10.00
C THR A 406 -11.70 -16.26 8.57
N LYS A 407 -11.39 -17.53 8.38
CA LYS A 407 -11.20 -18.07 7.03
C LYS A 407 -12.47 -17.94 6.18
N ASN A 408 -13.64 -18.36 6.73
CA ASN A 408 -14.89 -18.44 5.98
C ASN A 408 -16.16 -18.33 6.83
N PHE A 409 -16.06 -18.03 8.13
CA PHE A 409 -17.19 -18.02 9.07
C PHE A 409 -17.71 -16.60 9.29
N SER A 410 -19.03 -16.44 9.23
CA SER A 410 -19.75 -15.21 9.58
C SER A 410 -20.58 -15.44 10.85
N GLY A 411 -20.60 -14.49 11.76
CA GLY A 411 -21.40 -14.57 12.98
C GLY A 411 -21.24 -13.34 13.86
N GLU A 412 -21.99 -13.31 14.95
CA GLU A 412 -21.83 -12.26 15.97
C GLU A 412 -22.10 -12.79 17.36
N LYS A 413 -21.43 -12.22 18.34
CA LYS A 413 -21.59 -12.58 19.76
C LYS A 413 -21.39 -11.39 20.66
N MET A 414 -22.24 -11.23 21.66
CA MET A 414 -22.05 -10.25 22.72
C MET A 414 -21.07 -10.76 23.77
N VAL A 415 -20.12 -9.92 24.16
CA VAL A 415 -19.23 -10.11 25.31
C VAL A 415 -19.30 -8.84 26.13
N ASP A 416 -19.93 -8.92 27.31
CA ASP A 416 -20.26 -7.76 28.11
C ASP A 416 -21.04 -6.71 27.27
N LYS A 417 -20.46 -5.53 27.06
CA LYS A 417 -21.03 -4.45 26.24
C LYS A 417 -20.47 -4.41 24.83
N THR A 418 -19.52 -5.31 24.49
CA THR A 418 -18.84 -5.35 23.20
C THR A 418 -19.55 -6.31 22.26
N LYS A 419 -19.88 -5.84 21.05
CA LYS A 419 -20.37 -6.68 19.97
C LYS A 419 -19.19 -7.23 19.18
N VAL A 420 -18.95 -8.54 19.25
CA VAL A 420 -17.89 -9.22 18.49
C VAL A 420 -18.46 -9.74 17.18
N LYS A 421 -17.90 -9.27 16.05
CA LYS A 421 -18.28 -9.67 14.70
C LYS A 421 -17.25 -10.63 14.13
N PHE A 422 -17.72 -11.75 13.59
CA PHE A 422 -16.91 -12.72 12.85
C PHE A 422 -17.09 -12.45 11.37
N ILE A 423 -16.01 -12.19 10.65
CA ILE A 423 -16.04 -11.74 9.25
C ILE A 423 -15.09 -12.59 8.44
N PRO A 424 -15.53 -13.22 7.33
CA PRO A 424 -14.65 -13.88 6.40
C PRO A 424 -13.53 -12.93 5.91
N ILE A 425 -12.29 -13.41 5.94
CA ILE A 425 -11.11 -12.63 5.54
C ILE A 425 -11.23 -12.07 4.12
N VAL A 426 -11.91 -12.79 3.24
CA VAL A 426 -12.15 -12.40 1.85
C VAL A 426 -13.03 -11.15 1.69
N TYR A 427 -13.57 -10.59 2.77
CA TYR A 427 -14.38 -9.36 2.72
C TYR A 427 -13.62 -8.10 3.13
N PHE A 428 -12.39 -8.25 3.62
CA PHE A 428 -11.52 -7.13 3.96
C PHE A 428 -10.95 -6.38 2.76
#